data_0e5af85508b314d67394b439cb665d55
#
_entry.id   0e5af85508b314d67394b439cb665d55
#
_cell.length_a   1.000
_cell.length_b   1.000
_cell.length_c   1.000
_cell.angle_alpha   90.00
_cell.angle_beta   90.00
_cell.angle_gamma   90.00
#
_symmetry.space_group_name_H-M   'P 1'
#
loop_
_entity.id
_entity.type
_entity.pdbx_description
1 polymer ?
#
loop_
_entity_poly.entity_id
_entity_poly.type
_entity_poly.pdbx_seq_one_letter_code
_entity_poly.pdbx_strand_id
1 'polypeptide(L)'
;MRSFGVSKATGRRSVPRAQAPLIAILSMPTGEHRVELLDISRTGARLRGDFLPDFSQSVVFRAEKAQVAAEVAWREAGSCAIEFDTPIAASEVQRLQYLGRWNR
;
A
#
# COMPACT_ATOMS: atom_id res chain seq x y z
N MET A 1 -8.64 4.14 -25.21
CA MET A 1 -9.40 4.30 -25.07
C MET A 1 -9.72 4.31 -24.58
N ARG A 2 -9.31 3.93 -24.60
CA ARG A 2 -9.94 3.96 -24.14
C ARG A 2 -9.98 3.92 -23.71
N SER A 3 -9.38 3.69 -23.85
CA SER A 3 -9.84 3.70 -23.45
C SER A 3 -9.96 3.51 -22.98
N PHE A 4 -9.63 3.00 -22.84
CA PHE A 4 -10.28 2.88 -22.41
C PHE A 4 -10.28 2.85 -22.40
N GLY A 5 -9.77 2.39 -22.98
CA GLY A 5 -10.22 2.42 -22.85
C GLY A 5 -10.06 2.10 -23.00
N VAL A 6 -9.67 1.64 -23.10
CA VAL A 6 -10.02 1.51 -23.35
C VAL A 6 -9.75 1.29 -23.56
N SER A 7 -9.37 0.87 -23.84
CA SER A 7 -9.60 0.83 -23.99
C SER A 7 -9.35 0.62 -24.12
N LYS A 8 -8.93 0.23 -24.35
CA LYS A 8 -9.12 0.15 -24.40
C LYS A 8 -8.97 -0.23 -24.41
N ALA A 9 -8.55 -0.67 -24.84
CA ALA A 9 -8.84 -0.88 -24.75
C ALA A 9 -8.51 -1.36 -24.67
N THR A 10 -8.09 -1.75 -24.94
CA THR A 10 -8.19 -1.98 -24.86
C THR A 10 -7.69 -2.40 -24.61
N GLY A 11 -7.40 -2.78 -24.96
CA GLY A 11 -7.22 -2.93 -24.60
C GLY A 11 -6.64 -3.18 -24.21
N ARG A 12 -6.39 -3.47 -24.04
CA ARG A 12 -6.18 -3.37 -23.50
C ARG A 12 -6.17 -3.52 -22.91
N ARG A 13 -6.17 -3.77 -22.61
CA ARG A 13 -6.35 -3.71 -21.71
C ARG A 13 -7.10 -4.02 -21.30
N SER A 14 -7.28 -4.28 -21.21
CA SER A 14 -7.95 -4.41 -20.61
C SER A 14 -8.33 -4.65 -19.92
N VAL A 15 -8.61 -4.81 -19.79
CA VAL A 15 -8.86 -4.87 -18.96
C VAL A 15 -8.79 -4.73 -18.13
N PRO A 16 -9.27 -4.83 -17.92
CA PRO A 16 -9.31 -4.60 -16.97
C PRO A 16 -8.84 -4.74 -16.19
N ARG A 17 -8.61 -4.45 -15.87
CA ARG A 17 -8.35 -4.50 -15.05
C ARG A 17 -8.69 -3.97 -14.02
N ALA A 18 -9.16 -3.91 -13.65
CA ALA A 18 -9.64 -3.26 -12.57
C ALA A 18 -9.52 -4.06 -11.37
N GLN A 19 -8.46 -4.30 -10.97
CA GLN A 19 -8.27 -5.04 -9.77
C GLN A 19 -8.42 -4.13 -8.61
N ALA A 20 -8.96 -4.61 -7.52
CA ALA A 20 -9.03 -3.85 -6.28
C ALA A 20 -7.63 -3.69 -5.72
N PRO A 21 -7.32 -2.54 -5.15
CA PRO A 21 -6.02 -2.35 -4.51
C PRO A 21 -5.87 -3.23 -3.28
N LEU A 22 -4.65 -3.54 -2.93
CA LEU A 22 -4.38 -4.29 -1.71
C LEU A 22 -4.54 -3.36 -0.53
N ILE A 23 -5.33 -3.79 0.45
CA ILE A 23 -5.62 -2.97 1.62
C ILE A 23 -4.74 -3.43 2.78
N ALA A 24 -4.12 -2.47 3.44
CA ALA A 24 -3.38 -2.72 4.67
C ALA A 24 -4.09 -2.01 5.81
N ILE A 25 -3.69 -2.33 7.02
CA ILE A 25 -4.24 -1.72 8.23
C ILE A 25 -3.11 -1.00 8.95
N LEU A 26 -3.35 0.24 9.32
CA LEU A 26 -2.47 0.97 10.21
C LEU A 26 -3.13 1.11 11.56
N SER A 27 -2.47 0.60 12.60
CA SER A 27 -2.94 0.80 13.97
C SER A 27 -2.26 2.05 14.51
N MET A 28 -3.05 2.99 14.96
CA MET A 28 -2.61 4.27 15.48
C MET A 28 -3.32 4.55 16.79
N PRO A 29 -2.90 5.56 17.56
CA PRO A 29 -3.63 5.88 18.79
C PRO A 29 -5.11 6.15 18.59
N THR A 30 -5.48 6.65 17.39
CA THR A 30 -6.87 6.92 17.08
C THR A 30 -7.64 5.67 16.67
N GLY A 31 -6.98 4.52 16.53
CA GLY A 31 -7.62 3.28 16.14
C GLY A 31 -6.99 2.68 14.91
N GLU A 32 -7.67 1.69 14.34
CA GLU A 32 -7.18 1.02 13.14
C GLU A 32 -7.81 1.66 11.93
N HIS A 33 -6.99 1.92 10.91
CA HIS A 33 -7.44 2.58 9.70
C HIS A 33 -7.01 1.79 8.47
N ARG A 34 -7.91 1.66 7.52
CA ARG A 34 -7.61 0.95 6.27
C ARG A 34 -6.92 1.91 5.33
N VAL A 35 -5.87 1.45 4.69
CA VAL A 35 -5.12 2.23 3.72
C VAL A 35 -4.82 1.36 2.51
N GLU A 36 -4.56 1.99 1.37
CA GLU A 36 -4.16 1.26 0.18
C GLU A 36 -2.65 1.15 0.16
N LEU A 37 -2.16 -0.05 -0.11
CA LEU A 37 -0.74 -0.29 -0.23
C LEU A 37 -0.33 0.03 -1.67
N LEU A 38 0.49 1.07 -1.83
CA LEU A 38 0.94 1.50 -3.15
C LEU A 38 2.24 0.82 -3.55
N ASP A 39 3.10 0.56 -2.57
CA ASP A 39 4.41 0.00 -2.83
C ASP A 39 4.94 -0.59 -1.55
N ILE A 40 5.78 -1.61 -1.66
CA ILE A 40 6.33 -2.27 -0.47
C ILE A 40 7.72 -2.79 -0.75
N SER A 41 8.59 -2.66 0.25
CA SER A 41 9.91 -3.26 0.26
C SER A 41 10.11 -3.91 1.61
N ARG A 42 11.28 -4.47 1.83
CA ARG A 42 11.57 -5.08 3.13
C ARG A 42 11.63 -4.05 4.25
N THR A 43 11.93 -2.80 3.94
CA THR A 43 12.18 -1.79 4.95
C THR A 43 11.10 -0.72 5.05
N GLY A 44 10.10 -0.74 4.18
CA GLY A 44 9.07 0.28 4.25
C GLY A 44 7.99 0.11 3.22
N ALA A 45 7.03 1.02 3.23
CA ALA A 45 5.89 0.95 2.33
C ALA A 45 5.40 2.36 2.03
N ARG A 46 4.76 2.52 0.86
CA ARG A 46 4.03 3.73 0.52
C ARG A 46 2.55 3.42 0.55
N LEU A 47 1.79 4.32 1.12
CA LEU A 47 0.38 4.11 1.43
C LEU A 47 -0.45 5.29 0.99
N ARG A 48 -1.72 5.04 0.71
CA ARG A 48 -2.68 6.10 0.37
C ARG A 48 -3.95 5.89 1.18
N GLY A 49 -4.55 6.97 1.63
CA GLY A 49 -5.79 6.87 2.37
C GLY A 49 -6.28 8.22 2.85
N ASP A 50 -7.43 8.19 3.53
CA ASP A 50 -8.06 9.40 4.01
C ASP A 50 -7.57 9.82 5.38
N PHE A 51 -7.18 8.87 6.22
CA PHE A 51 -6.77 9.17 7.59
C PHE A 51 -5.36 8.65 7.81
N LEU A 52 -4.40 9.45 7.39
CA LEU A 52 -3.01 9.03 7.47
C LEU A 52 -2.34 9.64 8.69
N PRO A 53 -1.35 8.93 9.26
CA PRO A 53 -0.62 9.49 10.40
C PRO A 53 0.28 10.63 9.98
N ASP A 54 0.68 11.41 10.97
CA ASP A 54 1.56 12.55 10.74
C ASP A 54 3.01 12.10 10.66
N PHE A 55 3.85 12.99 10.16
CA PHE A 55 5.29 12.75 10.08
C PHE A 55 5.83 12.32 11.43
N SER A 56 6.67 11.32 11.43
CA SER A 56 7.34 10.72 12.57
C SER A 56 6.43 10.01 13.57
N GLN A 57 5.16 9.92 13.30
CA GLN A 57 4.26 9.16 14.18
C GLN A 57 4.55 7.67 14.07
N SER A 58 4.52 6.99 15.22
CA SER A 58 4.70 5.54 15.28
C SER A 58 3.39 4.85 15.01
N VAL A 59 3.43 3.80 14.20
CA VAL A 59 2.23 3.04 13.82
C VAL A 59 2.60 1.57 13.78
N VAL A 60 1.58 0.71 13.71
CA VAL A 60 1.80 -0.71 13.41
C VAL A 60 1.17 -0.99 12.05
N PHE A 61 1.98 -1.45 11.13
CA PHE A 61 1.55 -1.79 9.79
C PHE A 61 1.20 -3.27 9.74
N ARG A 62 0.06 -3.58 9.14
CA ARG A 62 -0.37 -4.96 9.01
C ARG A 62 -0.94 -5.18 7.62
N ALA A 63 -0.42 -6.17 6.91
CA ALA A 63 -0.93 -6.56 5.60
C ALA A 63 -0.73 -8.04 5.46
N GLU A 64 -1.80 -8.77 5.18
CA GLU A 64 -1.75 -10.22 5.09
C GLU A 64 -1.13 -10.79 6.37
N LYS A 65 -0.03 -11.51 6.24
CA LYS A 65 0.64 -12.07 7.42
C LYS A 65 1.73 -11.18 7.98
N ALA A 66 2.03 -10.09 7.31
CA ALA A 66 3.08 -9.19 7.78
C ALA A 66 2.52 -8.25 8.83
N GLN A 67 3.27 -8.06 9.91
CA GLN A 67 2.92 -7.10 10.94
C GLN A 67 4.20 -6.55 11.51
N VAL A 68 4.35 -5.22 11.48
CA VAL A 68 5.60 -4.62 11.88
C VAL A 68 5.36 -3.20 12.36
N ALA A 69 6.09 -2.82 13.41
CA ALA A 69 6.07 -1.44 13.87
C ALA A 69 6.81 -0.56 12.87
N ALA A 70 6.36 0.65 12.72
CA ALA A 70 6.91 1.55 11.71
C ALA A 70 6.73 2.99 12.16
N GLU A 71 7.42 3.88 11.43
CA GLU A 71 7.32 5.30 11.69
C GLU A 71 7.12 6.02 10.36
N VAL A 72 6.35 7.09 10.37
CA VAL A 72 6.09 7.83 9.14
C VAL A 72 7.34 8.58 8.73
N ALA A 73 7.84 8.27 7.54
CA ALA A 73 9.04 8.91 7.01
C ALA A 73 8.72 10.20 6.26
N TRP A 74 7.59 10.26 5.57
CA TRP A 74 7.12 11.50 4.97
C TRP A 74 5.62 11.39 4.73
N ARG A 75 5.00 12.54 4.54
CA ARG A 75 3.58 12.62 4.30
C ARG A 75 3.27 13.72 3.31
N GLU A 76 2.36 13.41 2.38
CA GLU A 76 1.80 14.37 1.44
C GLU A 76 0.29 14.24 1.49
N ALA A 77 -0.41 15.14 0.79
CA ALA A 77 -1.85 15.04 0.74
C ALA A 77 -2.25 13.68 0.16
N GLY A 78 -2.95 12.90 0.94
CA GLY A 78 -3.50 11.64 0.48
C GLY A 78 -2.54 10.47 0.48
N SER A 79 -1.24 10.66 0.77
CA SER A 79 -0.30 9.53 0.77
C SER A 79 0.79 9.75 1.80
N CYS A 80 1.45 8.66 2.17
CA CYS A 80 2.59 8.73 3.08
C CYS A 80 3.51 7.56 2.82
N ALA A 81 4.73 7.65 3.35
CA ALA A 81 5.65 6.53 3.37
C ALA A 81 5.97 6.22 4.82
N ILE A 82 6.05 4.94 5.12
CA ILE A 82 6.44 4.50 6.45
C ILE A 82 7.71 3.66 6.34
N GLU A 83 8.52 3.73 7.39
CA GLU A 83 9.76 3.00 7.48
C GLU A 83 9.60 1.98 8.59
N PHE A 84 9.84 0.71 8.29
CA PHE A 84 9.66 -0.35 9.29
C PHE A 84 10.79 -0.31 10.30
N ASP A 85 10.46 -0.57 11.56
CA ASP A 85 11.48 -0.64 12.61
C ASP A 85 12.43 -1.80 12.38
N THR A 86 11.92 -2.91 11.84
CA THR A 86 12.75 -4.05 11.45
C THR A 86 12.31 -4.51 10.08
N PRO A 87 13.23 -5.01 9.25
CA PRO A 87 12.85 -5.48 7.92
C PRO A 87 11.89 -6.66 8.00
N ILE A 88 10.95 -6.72 7.07
CA ILE A 88 10.10 -7.90 6.95
C ILE A 88 10.76 -8.90 6.00
N ALA A 89 10.28 -10.13 6.04
CA ALA A 89 10.88 -11.20 5.24
C ALA A 89 10.71 -10.93 3.76
N ALA A 90 11.72 -11.26 2.97
CA ALA A 90 11.65 -11.09 1.53
C ALA A 90 10.49 -11.87 0.93
N SER A 91 10.16 -13.04 1.48
CA SER A 91 9.03 -13.82 0.99
C SER A 91 7.72 -13.08 1.19
N GLU A 92 7.59 -12.33 2.30
CA GLU A 92 6.39 -11.54 2.55
C GLU A 92 6.29 -10.38 1.56
N VAL A 93 7.42 -9.75 1.26
CA VAL A 93 7.42 -8.68 0.26
C VAL A 93 6.96 -9.22 -1.09
N GLN A 94 7.48 -10.36 -1.50
CA GLN A 94 7.11 -10.97 -2.76
C GLN A 94 5.63 -11.31 -2.79
N ARG A 95 5.12 -11.85 -1.69
CA ARG A 95 3.71 -12.20 -1.58
C ARG A 95 2.83 -10.98 -1.70
N LEU A 96 3.16 -9.90 -1.00
CA LEU A 96 2.38 -8.69 -1.04
C LEU A 96 2.46 -8.02 -2.42
N GLN A 97 3.64 -8.05 -3.05
CA GLN A 97 3.78 -7.52 -4.39
C GLN A 97 2.94 -8.32 -5.38
N TYR A 98 2.90 -9.62 -5.23
CA TYR A 98 2.09 -10.45 -6.10
C TYR A 98 0.60 -10.15 -5.92
N LEU A 99 0.14 -10.09 -4.67
CA LEU A 99 -1.26 -9.82 -4.38
C LEU A 99 -1.65 -8.42 -4.83
N GLY A 100 -0.71 -7.51 -4.79
CA GLY A 100 -0.97 -6.13 -5.15
C GLY A 100 -0.62 -5.74 -6.54
N ARG A 101 -0.42 -6.72 -7.46
CA ARG A 101 -0.03 -6.37 -8.78
C ARG A 101 -1.16 -5.91 -9.55
N TRP A 102 -1.74 -5.00 -9.13
CA TRP A 102 -2.89 -4.56 -9.75
C TRP A 102 -2.58 -3.63 -10.84
N ASN A 103 -1.51 -3.29 -10.98
CA ASN A 103 -1.33 -2.26 -11.75
C ASN A 103 -0.18 -2.21 -12.42
N ARG A 104 0.24 -3.11 -12.62
CA ARG A 104 1.39 -2.87 -13.27
C ARG A 104 1.35 -3.29 -14.58
#